data_ef3a8b6fd85b661c3241ef3556a03bfc
#
_entry.id   ef3a8b6fd85b661c3241ef3556a03bfc
#
_cell.length_a   1.000
_cell.length_b   1.000
_cell.length_c   1.000
_cell.angle_alpha   90.00
_cell.angle_beta   90.00
_cell.angle_gamma   90.00
#
_symmetry.space_group_name_H-M   'P 1'
#
loop_
_entity.id
_entity.type
_entity.pdbx_description
1 polymer ?
#
loop_
_entity_poly.entity_id
_entity_poly.type
_entity_poly.pdbx_seq_one_letter_code
_entity_poly.pdbx_strand_id
1 'polypeptide(L)'
;MFYIYTREKKPKIKFTVNLTREEVKELMGDNLFLDYPDLDKNNFIIVEQENIFKYPILDNDGVIREMTRDELVADGIEVQLNQGEKIENGKIVKIEKPHNKLEELWNWTGTEWVYNHSAEKEKYFTEIDAIKAKILSYGFDYEIVGEKHRQKCRDKDITLLASNITFMMGERSILGKEKPIIWYFEDNFGLELDLEKSLMLASYGKTFTQSVYDTEHYFKTQVEPKTISEEEFEEKRKEIHNKLVGDEK
;
A
#
# COMPACT_ATOMS: atom_id res chain seq x y z
N MET A 1 28.31 28.66 -22.94
CA MET A 1 29.52 28.17 -23.62
C MET A 1 29.13 27.79 -25.04
N PHE A 2 30.04 27.96 -26.01
CA PHE A 2 29.78 27.62 -27.41
C PHE A 2 30.44 26.30 -27.77
N TYR A 3 29.71 25.48 -28.51
CA TYR A 3 30.18 24.17 -28.98
C TYR A 3 30.08 24.10 -30.49
N ILE A 4 31.10 23.56 -31.11
CA ILE A 4 31.20 23.41 -32.55
C ILE A 4 30.96 21.95 -32.93
N TYR A 5 29.92 21.72 -33.68
CA TYR A 5 29.47 20.39 -34.13
C TYR A 5 29.66 20.25 -35.65
N THR A 6 29.90 19.01 -36.10
CA THR A 6 29.84 18.70 -37.52
C THR A 6 28.40 18.79 -38.03
N ARG A 7 28.23 19.23 -39.29
CA ARG A 7 26.93 19.31 -39.94
C ARG A 7 26.57 17.97 -40.59
N GLU A 8 26.35 16.98 -39.79
CA GLU A 8 25.89 15.65 -40.19
C GLU A 8 24.67 15.24 -39.34
N LYS A 9 23.92 14.22 -39.78
CA LYS A 9 22.69 13.79 -39.10
C LYS A 9 22.94 13.45 -37.61
N LYS A 10 24.09 12.84 -37.30
CA LYS A 10 24.58 12.59 -35.94
C LYS A 10 25.83 13.45 -35.72
N PRO A 11 25.65 14.70 -35.29
CA PRO A 11 26.74 15.64 -35.15
C PRO A 11 27.79 15.19 -34.17
N LYS A 12 29.03 15.42 -34.47
CA LYS A 12 30.15 15.19 -33.55
C LYS A 12 30.71 16.53 -33.08
N ILE A 13 31.04 16.62 -31.81
CA ILE A 13 31.75 17.78 -31.27
C ILE A 13 33.17 17.79 -31.84
N LYS A 14 33.58 18.91 -32.41
CA LYS A 14 34.97 19.14 -32.83
C LYS A 14 35.75 19.80 -31.71
N PHE A 15 35.23 20.87 -31.14
CA PHE A 15 35.82 21.53 -29.97
C PHE A 15 34.82 22.47 -29.31
N THR A 16 35.16 22.89 -28.09
CA THR A 16 34.45 23.91 -27.33
C THR A 16 35.19 25.23 -27.44
N VAL A 17 34.44 26.32 -27.52
CA VAL A 17 34.96 27.66 -27.56
C VAL A 17 34.48 28.44 -26.35
N ASN A 18 35.40 28.92 -25.52
CA ASN A 18 35.07 29.74 -24.36
C ASN A 18 35.11 31.22 -24.71
N LEU A 19 34.18 31.64 -25.56
CA LEU A 19 34.03 33.01 -26.04
C LEU A 19 32.70 33.58 -25.58
N THR A 20 32.62 34.91 -25.49
CA THR A 20 31.32 35.59 -25.29
C THR A 20 30.48 35.56 -26.56
N ARG A 21 29.21 35.90 -26.44
CA ARG A 21 28.27 35.94 -27.59
C ARG A 21 28.74 37.00 -28.63
N GLU A 22 29.30 38.12 -28.19
CA GLU A 22 29.83 39.18 -28.99
C GLU A 22 31.06 38.71 -29.78
N GLU A 23 32.02 38.13 -29.09
CA GLU A 23 33.25 37.57 -29.70
C GLU A 23 32.92 36.48 -30.74
N VAL A 24 31.93 35.58 -30.43
CA VAL A 24 31.50 34.59 -31.42
C VAL A 24 30.86 35.23 -32.64
N LYS A 25 30.05 36.30 -32.47
CA LYS A 25 29.48 37.01 -33.61
C LYS A 25 30.55 37.67 -34.50
N GLU A 26 31.56 38.25 -33.88
CA GLU A 26 32.69 38.83 -34.63
C GLU A 26 33.45 37.75 -35.38
N LEU A 27 33.73 36.61 -34.74
CA LEU A 27 34.47 35.50 -35.35
C LEU A 27 33.65 34.75 -36.42
N MET A 28 32.29 34.65 -36.26
CA MET A 28 31.41 34.07 -37.26
C MET A 28 31.30 34.90 -38.56
N GLY A 29 31.75 36.15 -38.56
CA GLY A 29 31.91 36.96 -39.78
C GLY A 29 32.86 36.26 -40.76
N ASP A 30 34.12 36.64 -40.73
CA ASP A 30 35.11 36.00 -41.59
C ASP A 30 36.34 35.49 -40.81
N ASN A 31 36.47 35.86 -39.53
CA ASN A 31 37.67 35.62 -38.76
C ASN A 31 37.78 34.24 -38.13
N LEU A 32 36.66 33.56 -37.76
CA LEU A 32 36.73 32.24 -37.14
C LEU A 32 37.42 31.22 -38.05
N PHE A 33 37.18 31.28 -39.35
CA PHE A 33 37.77 30.39 -40.33
C PHE A 33 39.22 30.71 -40.66
N LEU A 34 39.70 31.95 -40.37
CA LEU A 34 41.10 32.31 -40.46
C LEU A 34 41.91 31.68 -39.34
N ASP A 35 41.35 31.71 -38.10
CA ASP A 35 42.02 31.11 -36.93
C ASP A 35 41.89 29.60 -36.89
N TYR A 36 40.83 29.05 -37.50
CA TYR A 36 40.57 27.61 -37.58
C TYR A 36 40.35 27.18 -39.05
N PRO A 37 41.41 27.09 -39.85
CA PRO A 37 41.31 26.86 -41.30
C PRO A 37 40.70 25.50 -41.68
N ASP A 38 40.65 24.56 -40.75
CA ASP A 38 40.02 23.24 -40.97
C ASP A 38 38.48 23.27 -40.83
N LEU A 39 37.92 24.42 -40.42
CA LEU A 39 36.49 24.61 -40.30
C LEU A 39 35.91 25.25 -41.57
N ASP A 40 34.86 24.66 -42.11
CA ASP A 40 34.04 25.23 -43.17
C ASP A 40 32.63 25.46 -42.61
N LYS A 41 32.10 26.70 -42.75
CA LYS A 41 30.74 27.05 -42.30
C LYS A 41 29.66 26.21 -42.93
N ASN A 42 29.93 25.56 -44.04
CA ASN A 42 29.01 24.60 -44.67
C ASN A 42 29.02 23.22 -43.97
N ASN A 43 30.13 22.90 -43.23
CA ASN A 43 30.34 21.60 -42.62
C ASN A 43 30.20 21.62 -41.08
N PHE A 44 30.07 22.81 -40.48
CA PHE A 44 29.96 22.98 -39.02
C PHE A 44 28.82 23.87 -38.59
N ILE A 45 28.38 23.67 -37.38
CA ILE A 45 27.38 24.48 -36.71
C ILE A 45 27.90 24.88 -35.30
N ILE A 46 27.75 26.13 -34.94
CA ILE A 46 28.09 26.64 -33.62
C ILE A 46 26.78 26.77 -32.82
N VAL A 47 26.75 26.16 -31.63
CA VAL A 47 25.58 26.16 -30.74
C VAL A 47 25.96 26.74 -29.38
N GLU A 48 25.22 27.73 -28.92
CA GLU A 48 25.30 28.20 -27.53
C GLU A 48 24.44 27.31 -26.64
N GLN A 49 25.07 26.68 -25.67
CA GLN A 49 24.38 25.81 -24.70
C GLN A 49 25.14 25.72 -23.39
N GLU A 50 24.44 25.35 -22.30
CA GLU A 50 25.09 25.21 -20.99
C GLU A 50 25.90 23.92 -20.89
N ASN A 51 25.34 22.83 -21.39
CA ASN A 51 25.96 21.50 -21.30
C ASN A 51 26.08 20.86 -22.70
N ILE A 52 27.06 19.99 -22.84
CA ILE A 52 27.25 19.17 -24.04
C ILE A 52 26.06 18.21 -24.18
N PHE A 53 25.50 18.11 -25.38
CA PHE A 53 24.56 17.04 -25.70
C PHE A 53 25.28 15.69 -25.68
N LYS A 54 24.71 14.74 -25.00
CA LYS A 54 25.26 13.38 -24.94
C LYS A 54 25.01 12.63 -26.25
N TYR A 55 23.84 12.86 -26.83
CA TYR A 55 23.41 12.26 -28.07
C TYR A 55 22.84 13.34 -29.00
N PRO A 56 23.71 14.16 -29.62
CA PRO A 56 23.27 15.24 -30.49
C PRO A 56 22.68 14.72 -31.78
N ILE A 57 21.62 15.37 -32.27
CA ILE A 57 21.03 15.16 -33.59
C ILE A 57 20.80 16.50 -34.28
N LEU A 58 21.07 16.53 -35.61
CA LEU A 58 20.68 17.64 -36.47
C LEU A 58 19.28 17.37 -36.97
N ASP A 59 18.33 18.22 -36.59
CA ASP A 59 16.94 18.11 -37.02
C ASP A 59 16.71 18.64 -38.47
N ASN A 60 15.48 18.55 -38.96
CA ASN A 60 15.11 18.96 -40.30
C ASN A 60 15.18 20.50 -40.48
N ASP A 61 15.12 21.25 -39.37
CA ASP A 61 15.22 22.72 -39.38
C ASP A 61 16.67 23.20 -39.33
N GLY A 62 17.62 22.27 -39.28
CA GLY A 62 19.04 22.57 -39.20
C GLY A 62 19.51 22.94 -37.80
N VAL A 63 18.74 22.60 -36.77
CA VAL A 63 19.07 22.86 -35.37
C VAL A 63 19.66 21.60 -34.73
N ILE A 64 20.74 21.76 -33.98
CA ILE A 64 21.30 20.68 -33.18
C ILE A 64 20.62 20.65 -31.83
N ARG A 65 20.10 19.50 -31.47
CA ARG A 65 19.45 19.22 -30.17
C ARG A 65 19.85 17.85 -29.64
N GLU A 66 19.53 17.61 -28.37
CA GLU A 66 19.59 16.27 -27.80
C GLU A 66 18.55 15.36 -28.45
N MET A 67 18.88 14.11 -28.68
CA MET A 67 17.94 13.10 -29.11
C MET A 67 16.84 12.87 -28.07
N THR A 68 15.63 12.71 -28.53
CA THR A 68 14.52 12.26 -27.67
C THR A 68 14.72 10.81 -27.26
N ARG A 69 14.01 10.36 -26.22
CA ARG A 69 14.08 8.96 -25.76
C ARG A 69 13.64 7.98 -26.88
N ASP A 70 12.67 8.34 -27.70
CA ASP A 70 12.23 7.54 -28.84
C ASP A 70 13.30 7.45 -29.93
N GLU A 71 14.00 8.53 -30.22
CA GLU A 71 15.11 8.55 -31.18
C GLU A 71 16.29 7.69 -30.68
N LEU A 72 16.58 7.72 -29.37
CA LEU A 72 17.60 6.85 -28.76
C LEU A 72 17.23 5.38 -28.93
N VAL A 73 15.97 5.02 -28.66
CA VAL A 73 15.48 3.64 -28.85
C VAL A 73 15.53 3.22 -30.31
N ALA A 74 15.13 4.10 -31.23
CA ALA A 74 15.18 3.82 -32.65
C ALA A 74 16.63 3.61 -33.18
N ASP A 75 17.61 4.25 -32.52
CA ASP A 75 19.04 4.07 -32.80
C ASP A 75 19.66 2.86 -32.06
N GLY A 76 18.88 2.10 -31.27
CA GLY A 76 19.35 0.93 -30.52
C GLY A 76 20.12 1.29 -29.24
N ILE A 77 20.00 2.54 -28.78
CA ILE A 77 20.61 3.00 -27.52
C ILE A 77 19.68 2.65 -26.36
N GLU A 78 20.24 2.03 -25.35
CA GLU A 78 19.48 1.65 -24.15
C GLU A 78 19.00 2.90 -23.39
N VAL A 79 17.71 2.93 -23.07
CA VAL A 79 17.07 4.00 -22.30
C VAL A 79 16.41 3.43 -21.05
N GLN A 80 16.44 4.18 -19.97
CA GLN A 80 15.69 3.82 -18.77
C GLN A 80 14.20 4.06 -19.01
N LEU A 81 13.39 3.00 -18.87
CA LEU A 81 11.94 3.06 -18.97
C LEU A 81 11.33 3.39 -17.61
N ASN A 82 10.26 4.18 -17.62
CA ASN A 82 9.43 4.42 -16.45
C ASN A 82 8.40 3.29 -16.28
N GLN A 83 7.76 3.24 -15.12
CA GLN A 83 6.63 2.32 -14.93
C GLN A 83 5.52 2.64 -15.94
N GLY A 84 4.98 1.60 -16.55
CA GLY A 84 3.98 1.75 -17.61
C GLY A 84 4.57 1.99 -19.02
N GLU A 85 5.89 2.07 -19.15
CA GLU A 85 6.52 2.21 -20.47
C GLU A 85 7.12 0.88 -20.93
N LYS A 86 6.92 0.57 -22.21
CA LYS A 86 7.60 -0.53 -22.90
C LYS A 86 8.10 -0.08 -24.27
N ILE A 87 9.07 -0.80 -24.82
CA ILE A 87 9.51 -0.59 -26.20
C ILE A 87 8.69 -1.50 -27.11
N GLU A 88 8.04 -0.91 -28.10
CA GLU A 88 7.29 -1.62 -29.13
C GLU A 88 7.57 -0.99 -30.49
N ASN A 89 8.02 -1.81 -31.44
CA ASN A 89 8.40 -1.38 -32.82
C ASN A 89 9.41 -0.21 -32.82
N GLY A 90 10.39 -0.21 -31.90
CA GLY A 90 11.43 0.82 -31.81
C GLY A 90 10.96 2.16 -31.24
N LYS A 91 9.84 2.20 -30.54
CA LYS A 91 9.31 3.38 -29.87
C LYS A 91 8.91 3.05 -28.44
N ILE A 92 8.92 4.07 -27.59
CA ILE A 92 8.41 3.96 -26.22
C ILE A 92 6.88 4.11 -26.26
N VAL A 93 6.18 3.08 -25.82
CA VAL A 93 4.72 3.07 -25.69
C VAL A 93 4.35 3.11 -24.23
N LYS A 94 3.46 4.03 -23.84
CA LYS A 94 2.92 4.14 -22.50
C LYS A 94 1.63 3.34 -22.39
N ILE A 95 1.58 2.45 -21.40
CA ILE A 95 0.39 1.69 -21.03
C ILE A 95 -0.16 2.29 -19.73
N GLU A 96 -1.34 2.87 -19.81
CA GLU A 96 -1.98 3.49 -18.67
C GLU A 96 -2.34 2.44 -17.59
N LYS A 97 -2.11 2.80 -16.34
CA LYS A 97 -2.52 1.98 -15.19
C LYS A 97 -4.04 1.90 -15.15
N PRO A 98 -4.64 0.70 -14.98
CA PRO A 98 -6.08 0.57 -14.81
C PRO A 98 -6.57 1.22 -13.50
N HIS A 99 -7.73 1.90 -13.54
CA HIS A 99 -8.30 2.62 -12.39
C HIS A 99 -9.55 1.93 -11.81
N ASN A 100 -9.80 0.68 -12.19
CA ASN A 100 -11.00 -0.06 -11.78
C ASN A 100 -10.85 -0.81 -10.46
N LYS A 101 -9.68 -0.75 -9.81
CA LYS A 101 -9.33 -1.40 -8.55
C LYS A 101 -8.38 -0.51 -7.75
N LEU A 102 -7.93 -0.99 -6.58
CA LEU A 102 -6.98 -0.28 -5.73
C LEU A 102 -5.67 -0.02 -6.48
N GLU A 103 -5.35 1.25 -6.68
CA GLU A 103 -4.21 1.69 -7.51
C GLU A 103 -2.87 1.17 -7.00
N GLU A 104 -2.70 1.10 -5.67
CA GLU A 104 -1.47 0.64 -5.02
C GLU A 104 -1.18 -0.85 -5.23
N LEU A 105 -2.16 -1.63 -5.66
CA LEU A 105 -2.02 -3.08 -5.87
C LEU A 105 -1.72 -3.48 -7.31
N TRP A 106 -1.57 -2.51 -8.21
CA TRP A 106 -1.12 -2.76 -9.57
C TRP A 106 0.40 -2.74 -9.64
N ASN A 107 0.99 -3.80 -10.18
CA ASN A 107 2.41 -3.95 -10.39
C ASN A 107 2.74 -3.94 -11.88
N TRP A 108 3.75 -3.15 -12.26
CA TRP A 108 4.28 -3.14 -13.62
C TRP A 108 5.28 -4.28 -13.78
N THR A 109 5.04 -5.18 -14.75
CA THR A 109 5.92 -6.34 -15.04
C THR A 109 7.05 -6.02 -16.01
N GLY A 110 7.06 -4.83 -16.59
CA GLY A 110 7.90 -4.44 -17.73
C GLY A 110 7.14 -4.48 -19.07
N THR A 111 6.00 -5.14 -19.13
CA THR A 111 5.18 -5.29 -20.34
C THR A 111 3.72 -4.96 -20.16
N GLU A 112 3.18 -5.19 -18.96
CA GLU A 112 1.77 -4.99 -18.62
C GLU A 112 1.57 -4.70 -17.13
N TRP A 113 0.42 -4.14 -16.78
CA TRP A 113 -0.02 -3.98 -15.41
C TRP A 113 -0.71 -5.26 -14.92
N VAL A 114 -0.21 -5.85 -13.84
CA VAL A 114 -0.78 -7.04 -13.20
C VAL A 114 -1.30 -6.67 -11.82
N TYR A 115 -2.55 -6.99 -11.56
CA TYR A 115 -3.18 -6.74 -10.26
C TYR A 115 -2.81 -7.81 -9.24
N ASN A 116 -2.43 -7.39 -8.04
CA ASN A 116 -2.03 -8.28 -6.95
C ASN A 116 -3.25 -8.68 -6.08
N HIS A 117 -3.99 -9.69 -6.53
CA HIS A 117 -5.14 -10.23 -5.79
C HIS A 117 -4.77 -10.82 -4.41
N SER A 118 -3.56 -11.35 -4.26
CA SER A 118 -3.10 -11.87 -2.96
C SER A 118 -2.93 -10.75 -1.94
N ALA A 119 -2.33 -9.63 -2.34
CA ALA A 119 -2.18 -8.47 -1.46
C ALA A 119 -3.53 -7.80 -1.14
N GLU A 120 -4.48 -7.79 -2.09
CA GLU A 120 -5.85 -7.36 -1.83
C GLU A 120 -6.52 -8.20 -0.74
N LYS A 121 -6.39 -9.52 -0.84
CA LYS A 121 -6.93 -10.46 0.13
C LYS A 121 -6.27 -10.32 1.51
N GLU A 122 -4.97 -10.15 1.56
CA GLU A 122 -4.24 -9.90 2.82
C GLU A 122 -4.68 -8.59 3.49
N LYS A 123 -4.83 -7.53 2.71
CA LYS A 123 -5.35 -6.25 3.19
C LYS A 123 -6.74 -6.42 3.80
N TYR A 124 -7.65 -7.07 3.08
CA TYR A 124 -9.00 -7.37 3.54
C TYR A 124 -9.00 -8.19 4.84
N PHE A 125 -8.17 -9.23 4.92
CA PHE A 125 -8.06 -10.04 6.15
C PHE A 125 -7.53 -9.24 7.32
N THR A 126 -6.58 -8.35 7.09
CA THR A 126 -6.04 -7.45 8.13
C THR A 126 -7.12 -6.50 8.66
N GLU A 127 -7.98 -5.97 7.79
CA GLU A 127 -9.12 -5.14 8.19
C GLU A 127 -10.11 -5.91 9.06
N ILE A 128 -10.46 -7.14 8.68
CA ILE A 128 -11.34 -8.02 9.47
C ILE A 128 -10.72 -8.30 10.84
N ASP A 129 -9.42 -8.62 10.92
CA ASP A 129 -8.72 -8.88 12.17
C ASP A 129 -8.70 -7.67 13.09
N ALA A 130 -8.54 -6.47 12.53
CA ALA A 130 -8.59 -5.22 13.28
C ALA A 130 -9.99 -4.96 13.86
N ILE A 131 -11.05 -5.17 13.08
CA ILE A 131 -12.44 -5.05 13.53
C ILE A 131 -12.73 -6.07 14.64
N LYS A 132 -12.37 -7.34 14.41
CA LYS A 132 -12.49 -8.41 15.41
C LYS A 132 -11.82 -8.04 16.73
N ALA A 133 -10.57 -7.60 16.69
CA ALA A 133 -9.81 -7.22 17.88
C ALA A 133 -10.48 -6.06 18.63
N LYS A 134 -11.01 -5.09 17.91
CA LYS A 134 -11.76 -3.97 18.49
C LYS A 134 -13.03 -4.45 19.20
N ILE A 135 -13.82 -5.31 18.56
CA ILE A 135 -15.06 -5.85 19.14
C ILE A 135 -14.78 -6.69 20.38
N LEU A 136 -13.77 -7.58 20.34
CA LEU A 136 -13.38 -8.36 21.52
C LEU A 136 -12.83 -7.49 22.65
N SER A 137 -12.13 -6.43 22.31
CA SER A 137 -11.64 -5.46 23.30
C SER A 137 -12.76 -4.66 23.95
N TYR A 138 -13.79 -4.33 23.18
CA TYR A 138 -15.01 -3.72 23.73
C TYR A 138 -15.78 -4.73 24.60
N GLY A 139 -16.00 -5.94 24.09
CA GLY A 139 -16.75 -7.00 24.77
C GLY A 139 -18.26 -6.84 24.66
N PHE A 140 -18.96 -7.21 25.72
CA PHE A 140 -20.42 -7.18 25.79
C PHE A 140 -20.93 -6.51 27.09
N ASP A 141 -22.18 -6.04 27.03
CA ASP A 141 -22.89 -5.55 28.19
C ASP A 141 -23.54 -6.73 28.94
N TYR A 142 -23.20 -6.88 30.21
CA TYR A 142 -23.79 -7.86 31.11
C TYR A 142 -24.78 -7.16 32.06
N GLU A 143 -26.04 -7.59 32.04
CA GLU A 143 -27.10 -6.95 32.84
C GLU A 143 -27.14 -7.51 34.24
N ILE A 144 -27.06 -6.62 35.23
CA ILE A 144 -27.13 -6.95 36.65
C ILE A 144 -28.15 -6.00 37.31
N VAL A 145 -29.26 -6.55 37.80
CA VAL A 145 -30.35 -5.80 38.47
C VAL A 145 -30.83 -4.59 37.62
N GLY A 146 -30.88 -4.73 36.29
CA GLY A 146 -31.36 -3.68 35.38
C GLY A 146 -30.31 -2.67 34.95
N GLU A 147 -29.07 -2.76 35.47
CA GLU A 147 -27.93 -1.96 35.03
C GLU A 147 -27.00 -2.80 34.16
N LYS A 148 -26.41 -2.14 33.14
CA LYS A 148 -25.47 -2.78 32.20
C LYS A 148 -24.04 -2.49 32.58
N HIS A 149 -23.28 -3.55 32.79
CA HIS A 149 -21.86 -3.49 33.10
C HIS A 149 -21.07 -4.14 31.97
N ARG A 150 -20.06 -3.46 31.45
CA ARG A 150 -19.33 -3.94 30.30
C ARG A 150 -18.22 -4.93 30.68
N GLN A 151 -18.30 -6.12 30.05
CA GLN A 151 -17.30 -7.18 30.16
C GLN A 151 -16.43 -7.22 28.91
N LYS A 152 -15.14 -7.03 29.05
CA LYS A 152 -14.17 -7.25 27.95
C LYS A 152 -13.95 -8.74 27.69
N CYS A 153 -13.67 -9.09 26.44
CA CYS A 153 -13.43 -10.47 26.01
C CYS A 153 -12.05 -10.66 25.36
N ARG A 154 -11.04 -9.95 25.86
CA ARG A 154 -9.65 -10.18 25.44
C ARG A 154 -9.15 -11.52 26.03
N ASP A 155 -8.15 -12.11 25.41
CA ASP A 155 -7.59 -13.42 25.83
C ASP A 155 -7.28 -13.47 27.33
N LYS A 156 -6.73 -12.37 27.89
CA LYS A 156 -6.43 -12.29 29.33
C LYS A 156 -7.68 -12.31 30.19
N ASP A 157 -8.77 -11.69 29.76
CA ASP A 157 -10.03 -11.63 30.52
C ASP A 157 -10.69 -13.01 30.54
N ILE A 158 -10.71 -13.68 29.38
CA ILE A 158 -11.23 -15.04 29.20
C ILE A 158 -10.39 -16.02 30.03
N THR A 159 -9.07 -15.95 29.95
CA THR A 159 -8.15 -16.83 30.69
C THR A 159 -8.30 -16.65 32.19
N LEU A 160 -8.43 -15.42 32.67
CA LEU A 160 -8.61 -15.15 34.11
C LEU A 160 -9.93 -15.72 34.63
N LEU A 161 -11.03 -15.53 33.91
CA LEU A 161 -12.33 -16.08 34.29
C LEU A 161 -12.31 -17.62 34.31
N ALA A 162 -11.75 -18.25 33.27
CA ALA A 162 -11.60 -19.69 33.18
C ALA A 162 -10.73 -20.27 34.31
N SER A 163 -9.63 -19.57 34.66
CA SER A 163 -8.78 -19.98 35.77
C SER A 163 -9.51 -19.89 37.10
N ASN A 164 -10.27 -18.84 37.37
CA ASN A 164 -11.08 -18.69 38.58
C ASN A 164 -12.15 -19.80 38.68
N ILE A 165 -12.86 -20.09 37.60
CA ILE A 165 -13.83 -21.18 37.53
C ILE A 165 -13.16 -22.53 37.85
N THR A 166 -12.00 -22.80 37.25
CA THR A 166 -11.24 -24.04 37.50
C THR A 166 -10.85 -24.16 38.99
N PHE A 167 -10.38 -23.06 39.62
CA PHE A 167 -10.03 -23.01 41.00
C PHE A 167 -11.24 -23.28 41.92
N MET A 168 -12.36 -22.61 41.68
CA MET A 168 -13.60 -22.80 42.42
C MET A 168 -14.12 -24.25 42.29
N MET A 169 -14.04 -24.87 41.13
CA MET A 169 -14.39 -26.27 40.92
C MET A 169 -13.50 -27.18 41.79
N GLY A 170 -12.19 -26.90 41.83
CA GLY A 170 -11.24 -27.61 42.67
C GLY A 170 -11.55 -27.48 44.15
N GLU A 171 -11.81 -26.25 44.64
CA GLU A 171 -12.18 -26.00 46.03
C GLU A 171 -13.48 -26.71 46.42
N ARG A 172 -14.53 -26.63 45.59
CA ARG A 172 -15.79 -27.31 45.82
C ARG A 172 -15.63 -28.82 45.88
N SER A 173 -14.78 -29.38 44.98
CA SER A 173 -14.48 -30.83 44.98
C SER A 173 -13.71 -31.31 46.25
N ILE A 174 -12.75 -30.54 46.72
CA ILE A 174 -11.85 -30.94 47.84
C ILE A 174 -12.42 -30.55 49.20
N LEU A 175 -13.02 -29.33 49.28
CA LEU A 175 -13.44 -28.75 50.54
C LEU A 175 -14.96 -28.76 50.76
N GLY A 176 -15.72 -29.26 49.77
CA GLY A 176 -17.18 -29.23 49.78
C GLY A 176 -17.83 -27.87 49.58
N LYS A 177 -17.03 -26.83 49.45
CA LYS A 177 -17.44 -25.45 49.17
C LYS A 177 -16.32 -24.68 48.51
N GLU A 178 -16.65 -23.71 47.68
CA GLU A 178 -15.73 -22.73 47.13
C GLU A 178 -15.82 -21.38 47.83
N LYS A 179 -14.79 -20.56 47.60
CA LYS A 179 -14.82 -19.15 47.98
C LYS A 179 -15.26 -18.30 46.81
N PRO A 180 -16.30 -17.43 46.98
CA PRO A 180 -16.63 -16.44 45.95
C PRO A 180 -15.47 -15.48 45.70
N ILE A 181 -15.39 -14.93 44.50
CA ILE A 181 -14.45 -13.87 44.12
C ILE A 181 -15.20 -12.58 43.86
N ILE A 182 -14.52 -11.44 43.99
CA ILE A 182 -15.05 -10.17 43.47
C ILE A 182 -14.53 -10.02 42.05
N TRP A 183 -15.44 -9.99 41.09
CA TRP A 183 -15.13 -9.74 39.67
C TRP A 183 -15.41 -8.27 39.35
N TYR A 184 -14.44 -7.59 38.72
CA TYR A 184 -14.55 -6.19 38.36
C TYR A 184 -14.82 -6.04 36.88
N PHE A 185 -15.91 -5.35 36.55
CA PHE A 185 -16.25 -4.94 35.18
C PHE A 185 -15.44 -3.70 34.79
N GLU A 186 -15.56 -3.27 33.52
CA GLU A 186 -14.79 -2.17 32.97
C GLU A 186 -15.04 -0.82 33.66
N ASP A 187 -16.26 -0.63 34.21
CA ASP A 187 -16.70 0.54 34.95
C ASP A 187 -16.31 0.48 36.46
N ASN A 188 -15.45 -0.47 36.82
CA ASN A 188 -15.03 -0.79 38.18
C ASN A 188 -16.19 -1.26 39.11
N PHE A 189 -17.34 -1.63 38.55
CA PHE A 189 -18.36 -2.30 39.32
C PHE A 189 -17.86 -3.68 39.74
N GLY A 190 -17.94 -3.98 41.06
CA GLY A 190 -17.52 -5.26 41.61
C GLY A 190 -18.74 -6.15 41.90
N LEU A 191 -18.76 -7.34 41.29
CA LEU A 191 -19.77 -8.35 41.52
C LEU A 191 -19.17 -9.55 42.23
N GLU A 192 -19.79 -9.97 43.34
CA GLU A 192 -19.43 -11.23 43.98
C GLU A 192 -19.92 -12.41 43.14
N LEU A 193 -18.98 -13.19 42.62
CA LEU A 193 -19.21 -14.37 41.79
C LEU A 193 -18.89 -15.63 42.59
N ASP A 194 -19.90 -16.47 42.83
CA ASP A 194 -19.75 -17.90 43.16
C ASP A 194 -19.54 -18.71 41.85
N LEU A 195 -19.38 -20.02 41.98
CA LEU A 195 -19.14 -20.88 40.81
C LEU A 195 -20.26 -20.80 39.76
N GLU A 196 -21.54 -20.75 40.20
CA GLU A 196 -22.70 -20.71 39.31
C GLU A 196 -22.75 -19.40 38.52
N LYS A 197 -22.61 -18.26 39.19
CA LYS A 197 -22.55 -16.96 38.54
C LYS A 197 -21.34 -16.81 37.62
N SER A 198 -20.18 -17.37 38.03
CA SER A 198 -18.99 -17.40 37.17
C SER A 198 -19.21 -18.19 35.89
N LEU A 199 -19.88 -19.34 35.99
CA LEU A 199 -20.26 -20.16 34.81
C LEU A 199 -21.30 -19.46 33.93
N MET A 200 -22.27 -18.73 34.52
CA MET A 200 -23.21 -17.92 33.75
C MET A 200 -22.50 -16.83 32.97
N LEU A 201 -21.62 -16.03 33.60
CA LEU A 201 -20.84 -14.99 32.95
C LEU A 201 -19.96 -15.57 31.85
N ALA A 202 -19.32 -16.73 32.11
CA ALA A 202 -18.50 -17.44 31.11
C ALA A 202 -19.32 -17.94 29.92
N SER A 203 -20.56 -18.41 30.14
CA SER A 203 -21.47 -18.84 29.06
C SER A 203 -21.82 -17.68 28.13
N TYR A 204 -22.16 -16.52 28.70
CA TYR A 204 -22.39 -15.31 27.92
C TYR A 204 -21.15 -14.92 27.10
N GLY A 205 -19.98 -14.91 27.74
CA GLY A 205 -18.71 -14.57 27.09
C GLY A 205 -18.37 -15.56 25.97
N LYS A 206 -18.62 -16.87 26.18
CA LYS A 206 -18.42 -17.91 25.17
C LYS A 206 -19.29 -17.65 23.93
N THR A 207 -20.58 -17.45 24.11
CA THR A 207 -21.53 -17.24 22.99
C THR A 207 -21.20 -15.95 22.24
N PHE A 208 -20.86 -14.86 22.94
CA PHE A 208 -20.40 -13.63 22.34
C PHE A 208 -19.11 -13.86 21.53
N THR A 209 -18.08 -14.44 22.14
CA THR A 209 -16.78 -14.69 21.49
C THR A 209 -16.95 -15.60 20.29
N GLN A 210 -17.72 -16.68 20.39
CA GLN A 210 -17.99 -17.57 19.26
C GLN A 210 -18.65 -16.82 18.11
N SER A 211 -19.64 -15.95 18.39
CA SER A 211 -20.26 -15.15 17.34
C SER A 211 -19.26 -14.22 16.60
N VAL A 212 -18.24 -13.70 17.30
CA VAL A 212 -17.19 -12.88 16.69
C VAL A 212 -16.31 -13.71 15.75
N TYR A 213 -15.86 -14.90 16.20
CA TYR A 213 -15.04 -15.80 15.38
C TYR A 213 -15.79 -16.37 14.18
N ASP A 214 -17.06 -16.73 14.34
CA ASP A 214 -17.90 -17.22 13.24
C ASP A 214 -18.14 -16.10 12.20
N THR A 215 -18.23 -14.86 12.64
CA THR A 215 -18.34 -13.70 11.76
C THR A 215 -17.06 -13.44 11.00
N GLU A 216 -15.90 -13.52 11.68
CA GLU A 216 -14.58 -13.48 11.03
C GLU A 216 -14.49 -14.55 9.95
N HIS A 217 -14.82 -15.80 10.29
CA HIS A 217 -14.82 -16.92 9.34
C HIS A 217 -15.75 -16.66 8.16
N TYR A 218 -16.96 -16.19 8.41
CA TYR A 218 -17.91 -15.84 7.36
C TYR A 218 -17.30 -14.87 6.34
N PHE A 219 -16.72 -13.74 6.79
CA PHE A 219 -16.15 -12.75 5.88
C PHE A 219 -14.86 -13.24 5.21
N LYS A 220 -13.99 -13.95 5.91
CA LYS A 220 -12.73 -14.48 5.33
C LYS A 220 -12.95 -15.59 4.30
N THR A 221 -14.14 -16.21 4.26
CA THR A 221 -14.49 -17.26 3.28
C THR A 221 -15.27 -16.72 2.07
N GLN A 222 -15.52 -15.41 2.00
CA GLN A 222 -16.15 -14.83 0.80
C GLN A 222 -15.22 -14.99 -0.41
N VAL A 223 -15.83 -15.26 -1.57
CA VAL A 223 -15.09 -15.51 -2.81
C VAL A 223 -14.38 -14.25 -3.29
N GLU A 224 -15.03 -13.10 -3.13
CA GLU A 224 -14.50 -11.80 -3.54
C GLU A 224 -14.32 -10.92 -2.31
N PRO A 225 -13.05 -10.59 -1.95
CA PRO A 225 -12.79 -9.64 -0.89
C PRO A 225 -13.31 -8.26 -1.28
N LYS A 226 -13.95 -7.59 -0.35
CA LYS A 226 -14.43 -6.23 -0.49
C LYS A 226 -14.18 -5.47 0.81
N THR A 227 -14.13 -4.15 0.74
CA THR A 227 -14.06 -3.33 1.95
C THR A 227 -15.23 -3.65 2.87
N ILE A 228 -14.94 -3.87 4.15
CA ILE A 228 -15.93 -4.14 5.19
C ILE A 228 -15.91 -3.04 6.23
N SER A 229 -17.08 -2.58 6.65
CA SER A 229 -17.23 -1.66 7.77
C SER A 229 -17.42 -2.41 9.10
N GLU A 230 -17.15 -1.70 10.20
CA GLU A 230 -17.42 -2.23 11.54
C GLU A 230 -18.92 -2.50 11.74
N GLU A 231 -19.77 -1.66 11.17
CA GLU A 231 -21.22 -1.81 11.23
C GLU A 231 -21.68 -3.10 10.54
N GLU A 232 -21.18 -3.38 9.32
CA GLU A 232 -21.51 -4.62 8.59
C GLU A 232 -21.04 -5.86 9.35
N PHE A 233 -19.86 -5.80 9.96
CA PHE A 233 -19.36 -6.89 10.79
C PHE A 233 -20.27 -7.12 12.00
N GLU A 234 -20.65 -6.04 12.70
CA GLU A 234 -21.47 -6.11 13.91
C GLU A 234 -22.91 -6.56 13.63
N GLU A 235 -23.49 -6.15 12.51
CA GLU A 235 -24.80 -6.65 12.05
C GLU A 235 -24.76 -8.16 11.82
N LYS A 236 -23.73 -8.65 11.12
CA LYS A 236 -23.57 -10.08 10.87
C LYS A 236 -23.31 -10.86 12.14
N ARG A 237 -22.48 -10.31 13.05
CA ARG A 237 -22.22 -10.91 14.37
C ARG A 237 -23.51 -11.07 15.18
N LYS A 238 -24.36 -10.05 15.22
CA LYS A 238 -25.65 -10.12 15.91
C LYS A 238 -26.58 -11.18 15.31
N GLU A 239 -26.62 -11.31 13.98
CA GLU A 239 -27.38 -12.37 13.31
C GLU A 239 -26.89 -13.76 13.77
N ILE A 240 -25.56 -13.98 13.76
CA ILE A 240 -24.96 -15.25 14.18
C ILE A 240 -25.19 -15.49 15.67
N HIS A 241 -24.98 -14.46 16.51
CA HIS A 241 -25.22 -14.56 17.96
C HIS A 241 -26.66 -14.99 18.27
N ASN A 242 -27.66 -14.41 17.61
CA ASN A 242 -29.07 -14.74 17.80
C ASN A 242 -29.38 -16.20 17.42
N LYS A 243 -28.70 -16.76 16.41
CA LYS A 243 -28.80 -18.17 16.06
C LYS A 243 -28.24 -19.06 17.17
N LEU A 244 -27.03 -18.73 17.65
CA LEU A 244 -26.38 -19.48 18.74
C LEU A 244 -27.24 -19.50 20.03
N VAL A 245 -27.87 -18.39 20.40
CA VAL A 245 -28.76 -18.33 21.56
C VAL A 245 -30.09 -19.06 21.30
N GLY A 246 -30.57 -19.07 20.03
CA GLY A 246 -31.80 -19.74 19.66
C GLY A 246 -31.69 -21.27 19.65
N ASP A 247 -30.51 -21.79 19.35
CA ASP A 247 -30.22 -23.24 19.31
C ASP A 247 -29.99 -23.84 20.72
N GLU A 248 -29.83 -23.03 21.76
CA GLU A 248 -29.66 -23.44 23.15
C GLU A 248 -31.00 -23.62 23.91
N LYS A 249 -32.15 -23.45 23.22
CA LYS A 249 -33.49 -23.68 23.78
C LYS A 249 -34.09 -25.00 23.30
#